data_004f9e06d765bf48ed98ed1784f6652b
#
_entry.id   004f9e06d765bf48ed98ed1784f6652b
#
_cell.length_a   1.000
_cell.length_b   1.000
_cell.length_c   1.000
_cell.angle_alpha   90.00
_cell.angle_beta   90.00
_cell.angle_gamma   90.00
#
_symmetry.space_group_name_H-M   'P 1'
#
loop_
_entity.id
_entity.type
_entity.pdbx_description
1 polymer ?
#
loop_
_entity_poly.entity_id
_entity_poly.type
_entity_poly.pdbx_seq_one_letter_code
_entity_poly.pdbx_strand_id
1 'polypeptide(L)'
;MRQYLDILRKAIDSGVDRDDRTGTGTRAIFGEVMRFRMSDGFPAVTTKRLAFRSVLAELLWFIAGSSDVNELHALGTHIWDGNAYAPYWVERARFDGDAGRNYGQQWRDWIVADGRHVDQLRDVIDALGTNPSSRRHIVTAWNPGELEQTSLPACHAFFQFFVAEGKLSVMMYQRSCDLFLGVPFNIAEYAVLLHLVAQFTGLVPDEFIHVLADAHVYRDHVDAARQQLERVPYPSPRLALDPSLRTLDDVVGRYRDIVSRARAGEKPGPLLDSVARLEQYQFHPPIEAKMAV
;
A
#
# COMPACT_ATOMS: atom_id res chain seq x y z
N MET A 1 -13.05 -8.10 7.24
CA MET A 1 -12.17 -8.83 6.27
C MET A 1 -12.87 -9.93 5.48
N ARG A 2 -14.19 -10.16 5.67
CA ARG A 2 -14.95 -11.19 4.90
C ARG A 2 -14.90 -10.90 3.40
N GLN A 3 -15.11 -9.64 2.97
CA GLN A 3 -15.10 -9.23 1.55
C GLN A 3 -13.80 -9.66 0.84
N TYR A 4 -12.65 -9.58 1.50
CA TYR A 4 -11.37 -10.04 0.95
C TYR A 4 -11.37 -11.59 0.80
N LEU A 5 -11.81 -12.31 1.82
CA LEU A 5 -11.86 -13.79 1.77
C LEU A 5 -12.86 -14.29 0.71
N ASP A 6 -13.97 -13.57 0.50
CA ASP A 6 -14.96 -13.91 -0.52
C ASP A 6 -14.36 -13.77 -1.93
N ILE A 7 -13.60 -12.71 -2.20
CA ILE A 7 -12.92 -12.52 -3.49
C ILE A 7 -11.79 -13.55 -3.66
N LEU A 8 -11.00 -13.81 -2.62
CA LEU A 8 -9.97 -14.85 -2.64
C LEU A 8 -10.56 -16.21 -3.00
N ARG A 9 -11.69 -16.58 -2.36
CA ARG A 9 -12.45 -17.81 -2.66
C ARG A 9 -12.94 -17.81 -4.11
N LYS A 10 -13.55 -16.72 -4.57
CA LYS A 10 -14.06 -16.58 -5.93
C LYS A 10 -12.97 -16.79 -6.97
N ALA A 11 -11.77 -16.22 -6.74
CA ALA A 11 -10.64 -16.39 -7.65
C ALA A 11 -10.19 -17.86 -7.71
N ILE A 12 -10.15 -18.56 -6.57
CA ILE A 12 -9.76 -19.98 -6.52
C ILE A 12 -10.83 -20.88 -7.16
N ASP A 13 -12.11 -20.66 -6.88
CA ASP A 13 -13.18 -21.59 -7.26
C ASP A 13 -13.64 -21.38 -8.72
N SER A 14 -13.67 -20.12 -9.20
CA SER A 14 -14.25 -19.74 -10.49
C SER A 14 -13.33 -18.89 -11.38
N GLY A 15 -12.10 -18.62 -10.95
CA GLY A 15 -11.11 -17.93 -11.77
C GLY A 15 -10.68 -18.74 -12.98
N VAL A 16 -10.21 -18.04 -14.00
CA VAL A 16 -9.63 -18.65 -15.21
C VAL A 16 -8.11 -18.78 -15.07
N ASP A 17 -7.57 -19.88 -15.57
CA ASP A 17 -6.12 -20.07 -15.61
C ASP A 17 -5.50 -19.20 -16.71
N ARG A 18 -4.44 -18.48 -16.35
CA ARG A 18 -3.68 -17.62 -17.26
C ARG A 18 -2.18 -17.79 -17.05
N ASP A 19 -1.45 -17.67 -18.14
CA ASP A 19 0.00 -17.52 -18.07
C ASP A 19 0.35 -16.08 -17.66
N ASP A 20 1.51 -15.92 -17.04
CA ASP A 20 1.99 -14.63 -16.57
C ASP A 20 3.49 -14.45 -16.89
N ARG A 21 4.00 -13.23 -16.70
CA ARG A 21 5.40 -12.89 -16.96
C ARG A 21 6.41 -13.72 -16.16
N THR A 22 6.04 -14.16 -14.97
CA THR A 22 6.94 -14.95 -14.09
C THR A 22 7.04 -16.41 -14.48
N GLY A 23 6.18 -16.89 -15.37
CA GLY A 23 6.08 -18.31 -15.77
C GLY A 23 5.43 -19.22 -14.73
N THR A 24 5.03 -18.68 -13.56
CA THR A 24 4.31 -19.44 -12.52
C THR A 24 2.87 -19.76 -12.94
N GLY A 25 2.25 -18.84 -13.66
CA GLY A 25 0.83 -18.86 -14.00
C GLY A 25 -0.06 -18.44 -12.85
N THR A 26 -1.25 -17.99 -13.19
CA THR A 26 -2.21 -17.45 -12.21
C THR A 26 -3.59 -18.04 -12.43
N ARG A 27 -4.40 -17.96 -11.39
CA ARG A 27 -5.84 -18.14 -11.43
C ARG A 27 -6.50 -16.80 -11.16
N ALA A 28 -7.22 -16.23 -12.15
CA ALA A 28 -7.61 -14.83 -12.16
C ALA A 28 -9.10 -14.62 -12.40
N ILE A 29 -9.64 -13.57 -11.79
CA ILE A 29 -10.94 -12.95 -12.06
C ILE A 29 -10.72 -11.49 -12.41
N PHE A 30 -11.66 -10.84 -13.08
CA PHE A 30 -11.51 -9.46 -13.51
C PHE A 30 -12.68 -8.59 -13.04
N GLY A 31 -12.34 -7.45 -12.43
CA GLY A 31 -13.32 -6.41 -12.08
C GLY A 31 -14.09 -6.68 -10.79
N GLU A 32 -13.43 -6.62 -9.63
CA GLU A 32 -14.03 -6.79 -8.31
C GLU A 32 -13.93 -5.52 -7.47
N VAL A 33 -14.81 -5.38 -6.47
CA VAL A 33 -14.80 -4.23 -5.54
C VAL A 33 -14.98 -4.71 -4.11
N MET A 34 -14.10 -4.24 -3.22
CA MET A 34 -14.23 -4.40 -1.78
C MET A 34 -14.49 -3.05 -1.11
N ARG A 35 -15.24 -3.06 0.00
CA ARG A 35 -15.51 -1.87 0.82
C ARG A 35 -15.19 -2.17 2.27
N PHE A 36 -14.43 -1.30 2.92
CA PHE A 36 -14.02 -1.42 4.31
C PHE A 36 -14.40 -0.13 5.04
N ARG A 37 -15.36 -0.24 5.98
CA ARG A 37 -15.74 0.90 6.84
C ARG A 37 -14.81 0.96 8.03
N MET A 38 -14.23 2.14 8.29
CA MET A 38 -13.31 2.33 9.41
C MET A 38 -14.02 2.23 10.76
N SER A 39 -15.35 2.45 10.79
CA SER A 39 -16.18 2.20 11.97
C SER A 39 -16.26 0.73 12.40
N ASP A 40 -16.02 -0.21 11.48
CA ASP A 40 -16.03 -1.66 11.76
C ASP A 40 -14.67 -2.15 12.31
N GLY A 41 -13.73 -1.24 12.53
CA GLY A 41 -12.36 -1.48 12.93
C GLY A 41 -11.38 -1.45 11.74
N PHE A 42 -10.09 -1.44 12.05
CA PHE A 42 -9.04 -1.36 11.03
C PHE A 42 -8.97 -2.64 10.18
N PRO A 43 -8.96 -2.56 8.84
CA PRO A 43 -9.07 -3.72 7.96
C PRO A 43 -7.73 -4.48 7.78
N ALA A 44 -7.14 -4.94 8.87
CA ALA A 44 -6.01 -5.86 8.81
C ALA A 44 -6.47 -7.31 8.67
N VAL A 45 -5.79 -8.09 7.82
CA VAL A 45 -6.03 -9.53 7.72
C VAL A 45 -5.68 -10.21 9.05
N THR A 46 -6.56 -11.09 9.52
CA THR A 46 -6.40 -11.84 10.77
C THR A 46 -6.31 -13.35 10.55
N THR A 47 -6.68 -13.83 9.37
CA THR A 47 -6.56 -15.26 8.98
C THR A 47 -5.13 -15.70 8.70
N LYS A 48 -4.19 -14.76 8.67
CA LYS A 48 -2.75 -14.94 8.75
C LYS A 48 -2.14 -13.66 9.32
N ARG A 49 -0.88 -13.73 9.77
CA ARG A 49 -0.17 -12.54 10.27
C ARG A 49 0.09 -11.54 9.14
N LEU A 50 -0.30 -10.29 9.33
CA LEU A 50 0.12 -9.16 8.49
C LEU A 50 1.43 -8.58 9.04
N ALA A 51 2.43 -8.36 8.19
CA ALA A 51 3.64 -7.67 8.56
C ALA A 51 3.41 -6.14 8.59
N PHE A 52 2.59 -5.67 9.55
CA PHE A 52 2.10 -4.29 9.61
C PHE A 52 3.23 -3.25 9.63
N ARG A 53 4.36 -3.54 10.30
CA ARG A 53 5.52 -2.63 10.30
C ARG A 53 6.12 -2.45 8.91
N SER A 54 6.13 -3.50 8.08
CA SER A 54 6.59 -3.39 6.69
C SER A 54 5.61 -2.59 5.84
N VAL A 55 4.28 -2.78 6.03
CA VAL A 55 3.25 -1.93 5.41
C VAL A 55 3.46 -0.47 5.76
N LEU A 56 3.68 -0.17 7.04
CA LEU A 56 3.88 1.20 7.51
C LEU A 56 5.18 1.80 6.96
N ALA A 57 6.28 1.04 6.97
CA ALA A 57 7.56 1.49 6.42
C ALA A 57 7.45 1.85 4.93
N GLU A 58 6.77 1.02 4.14
CA GLU A 58 6.53 1.24 2.71
C GLU A 58 5.69 2.48 2.46
N LEU A 59 4.57 2.65 3.17
CA LEU A 59 3.72 3.83 3.05
C LEU A 59 4.48 5.12 3.40
N LEU A 60 5.25 5.12 4.49
CA LEU A 60 6.04 6.28 4.89
C LEU A 60 7.12 6.61 3.85
N TRP A 61 7.73 5.60 3.25
CA TRP A 61 8.68 5.73 2.16
C TRP A 61 8.03 6.33 0.91
N PHE A 62 6.81 5.92 0.52
CA PHE A 62 6.04 6.56 -0.55
C PHE A 62 5.70 8.02 -0.21
N ILE A 63 5.21 8.29 1.00
CA ILE A 63 4.87 9.63 1.47
C ILE A 63 6.11 10.55 1.48
N ALA A 64 7.28 10.01 1.79
CA ALA A 64 8.54 10.76 1.74
C ALA A 64 9.04 11.04 0.31
N GLY A 65 8.46 10.39 -0.71
CA GLY A 65 8.89 10.51 -2.11
C GLY A 65 10.23 9.84 -2.37
N SER A 66 10.64 8.88 -1.56
CA SER A 66 11.91 8.17 -1.73
C SER A 66 11.84 7.06 -2.78
N SER A 67 12.97 6.73 -3.37
CA SER A 67 13.18 5.55 -4.21
C SER A 67 14.32 4.65 -3.69
N ASP A 68 14.95 5.02 -2.58
CA ASP A 68 16.08 4.29 -2.00
C ASP A 68 15.58 3.14 -1.10
N VAL A 69 15.70 1.89 -1.58
CA VAL A 69 15.29 0.71 -0.78
C VAL A 69 16.21 0.46 0.41
N ASN A 70 17.42 1.05 0.45
CA ASN A 70 18.30 0.95 1.62
C ASN A 70 17.70 1.65 2.86
N GLU A 71 16.78 2.60 2.66
CA GLU A 71 15.97 3.17 3.75
C GLU A 71 15.01 2.12 4.32
N LEU A 72 14.39 1.30 3.45
CA LEU A 72 13.51 0.20 3.88
C LEU A 72 14.31 -0.91 4.59
N HIS A 73 15.55 -1.20 4.13
CA HIS A 73 16.45 -2.14 4.82
C HIS A 73 16.76 -1.68 6.25
N ALA A 74 17.05 -0.40 6.44
CA ALA A 74 17.25 0.17 7.78
C ALA A 74 16.03 -0.02 8.67
N LEU A 75 14.81 -0.03 8.08
CA LEU A 75 13.56 -0.28 8.77
C LEU A 75 13.19 -1.77 8.91
N GLY A 76 14.07 -2.67 8.46
CA GLY A 76 13.92 -4.12 8.59
C GLY A 76 12.94 -4.74 7.61
N THR A 77 12.73 -4.13 6.44
CA THR A 77 11.89 -4.68 5.38
C THR A 77 12.63 -4.77 4.05
N HIS A 78 12.42 -5.87 3.32
CA HIS A 78 13.10 -6.24 2.07
C HIS A 78 12.12 -6.51 0.93
N ILE A 79 10.91 -5.98 1.04
CA ILE A 79 9.80 -6.29 0.11
C ILE A 79 10.03 -5.78 -1.31
N TRP A 80 10.98 -4.85 -1.50
CA TRP A 80 11.32 -4.29 -2.81
C TRP A 80 12.56 -4.90 -3.45
N ASP A 81 13.32 -5.75 -2.73
CA ASP A 81 14.61 -6.29 -3.20
C ASP A 81 14.50 -7.03 -4.53
N GLY A 82 13.46 -7.87 -4.67
CA GLY A 82 13.20 -8.61 -5.90
C GLY A 82 13.02 -7.75 -7.15
N ASN A 83 12.63 -6.49 -6.99
CA ASN A 83 12.47 -5.55 -8.09
C ASN A 83 13.67 -4.59 -8.21
N ALA A 84 14.13 -4.01 -7.09
CA ALA A 84 15.22 -3.02 -7.10
C ALA A 84 16.58 -3.64 -7.50
N TYR A 85 16.78 -4.91 -7.22
CA TYR A 85 18.00 -5.66 -7.58
C TYR A 85 17.79 -6.64 -8.73
N ALA A 86 16.65 -6.56 -9.45
CA ALA A 86 16.40 -7.41 -10.61
C ALA A 86 17.41 -7.12 -11.74
N PRO A 87 17.92 -8.17 -12.44
CA PRO A 87 18.90 -8.00 -13.53
C PRO A 87 18.45 -7.02 -14.62
N TYR A 88 17.15 -6.99 -14.94
CA TYR A 88 16.59 -6.08 -15.94
C TYR A 88 16.59 -4.62 -15.51
N TRP A 89 16.77 -4.35 -14.20
CA TRP A 89 16.65 -3.02 -13.63
C TRP A 89 17.98 -2.42 -13.17
N VAL A 90 18.88 -3.21 -12.56
CA VAL A 90 20.13 -2.70 -11.96
C VAL A 90 21.00 -1.89 -12.92
N GLU A 91 20.98 -2.22 -14.23
CA GLU A 91 21.71 -1.45 -15.25
C GLU A 91 21.11 -0.06 -15.53
N ARG A 92 19.85 0.15 -15.14
CA ARG A 92 19.11 1.42 -15.31
C ARG A 92 19.01 2.22 -14.01
N ALA A 93 19.29 1.59 -12.89
CA ALA A 93 19.23 2.21 -11.57
C ALA A 93 20.25 3.34 -11.47
N ARG A 94 19.85 4.47 -10.88
CA ARG A 94 20.72 5.65 -10.69
C ARG A 94 21.78 5.44 -9.61
N PHE A 95 21.49 4.56 -8.66
CA PHE A 95 22.37 4.16 -7.54
C PHE A 95 21.96 2.78 -7.04
N ASP A 96 22.81 2.15 -6.22
CA ASP A 96 22.52 0.85 -5.63
C ASP A 96 21.31 0.89 -4.71
N GLY A 97 20.29 0.07 -5.02
CA GLY A 97 19.00 0.09 -4.32
C GLY A 97 18.00 1.14 -4.78
N ASP A 98 18.19 1.77 -5.96
CA ASP A 98 17.19 2.66 -6.54
C ASP A 98 16.02 1.89 -7.12
N ALA A 99 14.81 2.15 -6.65
CA ALA A 99 13.57 1.61 -7.23
C ALA A 99 13.02 2.45 -8.41
N GLY A 100 13.66 3.58 -8.73
CA GLY A 100 13.29 4.47 -9.83
C GLY A 100 12.06 5.32 -9.54
N ARG A 101 11.37 5.71 -10.61
CA ARG A 101 10.17 6.57 -10.58
C ARG A 101 8.95 5.79 -10.09
N ASN A 102 9.03 5.27 -8.85
CA ASN A 102 8.00 4.47 -8.18
C ASN A 102 6.81 5.33 -7.68
N TYR A 103 5.94 4.73 -6.86
CA TYR A 103 4.76 5.39 -6.27
C TYR A 103 5.10 6.71 -5.59
N GLY A 104 6.10 6.71 -4.70
CA GLY A 104 6.50 7.90 -3.94
C GLY A 104 6.97 9.03 -4.84
N GLN A 105 7.77 8.72 -5.85
CA GLN A 105 8.24 9.69 -6.83
C GLN A 105 7.07 10.28 -7.65
N GLN A 106 6.12 9.42 -8.08
CA GLN A 106 4.96 9.91 -8.82
C GLN A 106 4.03 10.76 -7.94
N TRP A 107 3.80 10.39 -6.69
CA TRP A 107 2.91 11.11 -5.79
C TRP A 107 3.47 12.47 -5.38
N ARG A 108 4.80 12.57 -5.19
CA ARG A 108 5.45 13.71 -4.56
C ARG A 108 6.27 14.58 -5.53
N ASP A 109 6.56 14.06 -6.71
CA ASP A 109 7.48 14.67 -7.66
C ASP A 109 7.11 14.32 -9.11
N TRP A 110 5.85 14.52 -9.49
CA TRP A 110 5.40 14.30 -10.86
C TRP A 110 6.00 15.33 -11.80
N ILE A 111 6.73 14.87 -12.82
CA ILE A 111 7.37 15.75 -13.82
C ILE A 111 6.40 16.00 -14.97
N VAL A 112 6.13 17.26 -15.28
CA VAL A 112 5.31 17.67 -16.43
C VAL A 112 6.17 18.07 -17.62
N ALA A 113 5.58 18.15 -18.81
CA ALA A 113 6.30 18.32 -20.07
C ALA A 113 7.13 19.61 -20.16
N ASP A 114 6.82 20.65 -19.39
CA ASP A 114 7.56 21.90 -19.30
C ASP A 114 8.69 21.86 -18.23
N GLY A 115 8.92 20.71 -17.61
CA GLY A 115 9.94 20.50 -16.59
C GLY A 115 9.55 20.92 -15.18
N ARG A 116 8.33 21.40 -14.96
CA ARG A 116 7.83 21.67 -13.60
C ARG A 116 7.57 20.36 -12.85
N HIS A 117 7.62 20.43 -11.54
CA HIS A 117 7.35 19.34 -10.62
C HIS A 117 6.05 19.58 -9.88
N VAL A 118 5.23 18.55 -9.73
CA VAL A 118 3.93 18.60 -9.06
C VAL A 118 3.94 17.62 -7.89
N ASP A 119 3.69 18.12 -6.69
CA ASP A 119 3.46 17.30 -5.49
C ASP A 119 1.96 16.98 -5.38
N GLN A 120 1.51 15.95 -6.11
CA GLN A 120 0.10 15.55 -6.19
C GLN A 120 -0.52 15.31 -4.82
N LEU A 121 0.22 14.65 -3.90
CA LEU A 121 -0.30 14.30 -2.59
C LEU A 121 -0.53 15.55 -1.73
N ARG A 122 0.41 16.50 -1.74
CA ARG A 122 0.27 17.79 -1.05
C ARG A 122 -0.91 18.58 -1.60
N ASP A 123 -0.94 18.74 -2.92
CA ASP A 123 -2.00 19.51 -3.60
C ASP A 123 -3.40 18.97 -3.26
N VAL A 124 -3.55 17.64 -3.20
CA VAL A 124 -4.82 17.00 -2.83
C VAL A 124 -5.15 17.22 -1.36
N ILE A 125 -4.18 17.09 -0.43
CA ILE A 125 -4.41 17.36 1.00
C ILE A 125 -4.84 18.82 1.22
N ASP A 126 -4.18 19.78 0.59
CA ASP A 126 -4.50 21.20 0.68
C ASP A 126 -5.90 21.49 0.08
N ALA A 127 -6.22 20.84 -1.04
CA ALA A 127 -7.52 20.97 -1.69
C ALA A 127 -8.65 20.34 -0.86
N LEU A 128 -8.41 19.26 -0.12
CA LEU A 128 -9.40 18.69 0.81
C LEU A 128 -9.80 19.68 1.92
N GLY A 129 -8.85 20.49 2.39
CA GLY A 129 -9.10 21.53 3.39
C GLY A 129 -9.84 22.77 2.83
N THR A 130 -9.55 23.15 1.57
CA THR A 130 -10.05 24.40 0.97
C THR A 130 -11.26 24.22 0.07
N ASN A 131 -11.41 23.08 -0.57
CA ASN A 131 -12.48 22.74 -1.49
C ASN A 131 -12.88 21.26 -1.38
N PRO A 132 -13.44 20.80 -0.25
CA PRO A 132 -13.75 19.39 0.01
C PRO A 132 -14.77 18.78 -0.98
N SER A 133 -15.61 19.59 -1.62
CA SER A 133 -16.60 19.13 -2.61
C SER A 133 -16.02 18.90 -4.02
N SER A 134 -14.74 19.16 -4.24
CA SER A 134 -14.08 18.93 -5.52
C SER A 134 -14.10 17.44 -5.92
N ARG A 135 -14.25 17.19 -7.21
CA ARG A 135 -14.16 15.84 -7.81
C ARG A 135 -12.77 15.54 -8.35
N ARG A 136 -11.78 16.38 -8.02
CA ARG A 136 -10.39 16.30 -8.55
C ARG A 136 -9.37 15.88 -7.49
N HIS A 137 -9.80 15.34 -6.36
CA HIS A 137 -8.91 14.82 -5.32
C HIS A 137 -8.31 13.48 -5.74
N ILE A 138 -7.53 13.48 -6.83
CA ILE A 138 -6.93 12.30 -7.45
C ILE A 138 -5.43 12.39 -7.34
N VAL A 139 -4.80 11.27 -6.98
CA VAL A 139 -3.35 11.05 -7.03
C VAL A 139 -3.09 9.84 -7.91
N THR A 140 -2.24 9.99 -8.92
CA THR A 140 -1.89 8.90 -9.85
C THR A 140 -0.41 8.51 -9.72
N ALA A 141 -0.15 7.20 -9.73
CA ALA A 141 1.19 6.65 -9.88
C ALA A 141 1.42 6.06 -11.28
N TRP A 142 0.36 5.91 -12.08
CA TRP A 142 0.45 5.38 -13.43
C TRP A 142 0.84 6.49 -14.40
N ASN A 143 2.11 6.49 -14.80
CA ASN A 143 2.68 7.42 -15.77
C ASN A 143 3.19 6.67 -16.99
N PRO A 144 2.41 6.62 -18.10
CA PRO A 144 2.81 5.87 -19.30
C PRO A 144 4.14 6.33 -19.91
N GLY A 145 4.52 7.59 -19.70
CA GLY A 145 5.78 8.16 -20.20
C GLY A 145 7.02 7.74 -19.40
N GLU A 146 6.84 7.17 -18.19
CA GLU A 146 7.94 6.82 -17.28
C GLU A 146 7.93 5.35 -16.85
N LEU A 147 7.17 4.46 -17.53
CA LEU A 147 7.08 3.03 -17.17
C LEU A 147 8.44 2.32 -17.21
N GLU A 148 9.34 2.76 -18.09
CA GLU A 148 10.69 2.20 -18.18
C GLU A 148 11.68 2.79 -17.17
N GLN A 149 11.27 3.81 -16.40
CA GLN A 149 12.08 4.49 -15.39
C GLN A 149 11.80 3.98 -13.96
N THR A 150 11.10 2.87 -13.84
CA THR A 150 10.80 2.24 -12.54
C THR A 150 11.12 0.75 -12.56
N SER A 151 11.58 0.23 -11.45
CA SER A 151 11.85 -1.20 -11.28
C SER A 151 10.55 -2.04 -11.33
N LEU A 152 9.43 -1.44 -10.97
CA LEU A 152 8.11 -2.06 -11.01
C LEU A 152 7.04 -1.03 -11.40
N PRO A 153 6.37 -1.17 -12.56
CA PRO A 153 5.23 -0.35 -12.91
C PRO A 153 4.11 -0.42 -11.87
N ALA A 154 3.59 0.74 -11.47
CA ALA A 154 2.64 0.87 -10.37
C ALA A 154 1.42 -0.05 -10.53
N CYS A 155 1.17 -0.92 -9.54
CA CYS A 155 -0.05 -1.74 -9.45
C CYS A 155 -1.24 -0.91 -8.95
N HIS A 156 -1.04 -0.09 -7.91
CA HIS A 156 -1.99 0.92 -7.45
C HIS A 156 -1.91 2.11 -8.42
N ALA A 157 -2.73 2.07 -9.48
CA ALA A 157 -2.58 3.02 -10.58
C ALA A 157 -2.95 4.45 -10.17
N PHE A 158 -4.04 4.61 -9.44
CA PHE A 158 -4.47 5.89 -8.87
C PHE A 158 -5.44 5.68 -7.71
N PHE A 159 -5.62 6.72 -6.92
CA PHE A 159 -6.66 6.79 -5.89
C PHE A 159 -7.33 8.15 -5.87
N GLN A 160 -8.56 8.19 -5.36
CA GLN A 160 -9.36 9.39 -5.26
C GLN A 160 -10.00 9.50 -3.88
N PHE A 161 -9.91 10.68 -3.27
CA PHE A 161 -10.64 11.00 -2.04
C PHE A 161 -12.02 11.57 -2.33
N PHE A 162 -12.93 11.33 -1.40
CA PHE A 162 -14.28 11.86 -1.40
C PHE A 162 -14.66 12.33 0.00
N VAL A 163 -15.22 13.54 0.09
CA VAL A 163 -15.67 14.11 1.37
C VAL A 163 -17.19 14.27 1.34
N ALA A 164 -17.85 13.75 2.36
CA ALA A 164 -19.27 13.95 2.60
C ALA A 164 -19.53 13.98 4.12
N GLU A 165 -20.37 14.88 4.58
CA GLU A 165 -20.82 14.97 5.98
C GLU A 165 -19.66 14.98 7.01
N GLY A 166 -18.56 15.66 6.68
CA GLY A 166 -17.36 15.73 7.55
C GLY A 166 -16.55 14.44 7.60
N LYS A 167 -16.83 13.50 6.71
CA LYS A 167 -16.16 12.20 6.61
C LYS A 167 -15.34 12.12 5.34
N LEU A 168 -14.20 11.42 5.41
CA LEU A 168 -13.28 11.17 4.32
C LEU A 168 -13.33 9.71 3.92
N SER A 169 -13.56 9.45 2.64
CA SER A 169 -13.40 8.14 2.01
C SER A 169 -12.30 8.17 0.96
N VAL A 170 -11.69 7.02 0.68
CA VAL A 170 -10.73 6.86 -0.42
C VAL A 170 -11.11 5.66 -1.28
N MET A 171 -11.05 5.83 -2.61
CA MET A 171 -11.17 4.75 -3.57
C MET A 171 -9.84 4.58 -4.30
N MET A 172 -9.30 3.36 -4.33
CA MET A 172 -8.08 3.02 -5.04
C MET A 172 -8.36 1.99 -6.14
N TYR A 173 -7.86 2.28 -7.35
CA TYR A 173 -7.88 1.35 -8.47
C TYR A 173 -6.53 0.62 -8.56
N GLN A 174 -6.58 -0.70 -8.45
CA GLN A 174 -5.43 -1.57 -8.58
C GLN A 174 -5.55 -2.41 -9.85
N ARG A 175 -4.58 -2.23 -10.79
CA ARG A 175 -4.59 -2.90 -12.09
C ARG A 175 -4.17 -4.37 -12.04
N SER A 176 -3.35 -4.73 -11.05
CA SER A 176 -2.80 -6.08 -10.86
C SER A 176 -2.77 -6.38 -9.37
N CYS A 177 -3.47 -7.43 -8.96
CA CYS A 177 -3.84 -7.66 -7.57
C CYS A 177 -3.49 -9.10 -7.19
N ASP A 178 -2.28 -9.34 -6.66
CA ASP A 178 -1.96 -10.59 -5.98
C ASP A 178 -2.81 -10.72 -4.71
N LEU A 179 -3.86 -11.52 -4.79
CA LEU A 179 -4.84 -11.67 -3.72
C LEU A 179 -4.22 -12.31 -2.47
N PHE A 180 -3.18 -13.13 -2.60
CA PHE A 180 -2.65 -13.85 -1.46
C PHE A 180 -1.61 -13.03 -0.68
N LEU A 181 -0.60 -12.45 -1.34
CA LEU A 181 0.46 -11.69 -0.67
C LEU A 181 0.20 -10.18 -0.70
N GLY A 182 -0.04 -9.60 -1.87
CA GLY A 182 -0.07 -8.15 -2.07
C GLY A 182 -1.32 -7.48 -1.52
N VAL A 183 -2.51 -7.95 -1.89
CA VAL A 183 -3.79 -7.28 -1.55
C VAL A 183 -3.98 -7.06 -0.05
N PRO A 184 -3.65 -7.98 0.88
CA PRO A 184 -3.72 -7.71 2.31
C PRO A 184 -2.83 -6.54 2.79
N PHE A 185 -1.65 -6.37 2.17
CA PHE A 185 -0.77 -5.22 2.40
C PHE A 185 -1.43 -3.93 1.92
N ASN A 186 -1.92 -3.93 0.68
CA ASN A 186 -2.51 -2.75 0.06
C ASN A 186 -3.77 -2.27 0.79
N ILE A 187 -4.60 -3.20 1.30
CA ILE A 187 -5.76 -2.86 2.15
C ILE A 187 -5.32 -2.08 3.38
N ALA A 188 -4.34 -2.59 4.11
CA ALA A 188 -3.85 -1.95 5.33
C ALA A 188 -3.14 -0.62 5.02
N GLU A 189 -2.35 -0.56 3.96
CA GLU A 189 -1.61 0.62 3.53
C GLU A 189 -2.55 1.79 3.22
N TYR A 190 -3.58 1.58 2.38
CA TYR A 190 -4.54 2.64 2.05
C TYR A 190 -5.47 2.98 3.21
N ALA A 191 -5.74 2.04 4.12
CA ALA A 191 -6.45 2.36 5.35
C ALA A 191 -5.62 3.27 6.27
N VAL A 192 -4.29 3.05 6.41
CA VAL A 192 -3.41 3.98 7.15
C VAL A 192 -3.36 5.33 6.45
N LEU A 193 -3.19 5.38 5.13
CA LEU A 193 -3.20 6.62 4.35
C LEU A 193 -4.49 7.41 4.59
N LEU A 194 -5.66 6.75 4.54
CA LEU A 194 -6.95 7.37 4.84
C LEU A 194 -6.99 8.01 6.22
N HIS A 195 -6.51 7.30 7.25
CA HIS A 195 -6.47 7.82 8.62
C HIS A 195 -5.51 9.01 8.77
N LEU A 196 -4.33 8.96 8.14
CA LEU A 196 -3.37 10.06 8.15
C LEU A 196 -3.96 11.32 7.50
N VAL A 197 -4.52 11.18 6.29
CA VAL A 197 -5.10 12.32 5.58
C VAL A 197 -6.33 12.88 6.33
N ALA A 198 -7.16 12.02 6.91
CA ALA A 198 -8.27 12.45 7.75
C ALA A 198 -7.77 13.25 8.98
N GLN A 199 -6.67 12.80 9.62
CA GLN A 199 -6.04 13.52 10.75
C GLN A 199 -5.49 14.89 10.32
N PHE A 200 -4.86 15.01 9.14
CA PHE A 200 -4.35 16.29 8.61
C PHE A 200 -5.46 17.30 8.31
N THR A 201 -6.60 16.82 7.86
CA THR A 201 -7.72 17.65 7.39
C THR A 201 -8.80 17.86 8.44
N GLY A 202 -8.69 17.21 9.62
CA GLY A 202 -9.71 17.26 10.67
C GLY A 202 -11.00 16.52 10.32
N LEU A 203 -10.97 15.65 9.28
CA LEU A 203 -12.10 14.84 8.84
C LEU A 203 -12.14 13.50 9.60
N VAL A 204 -13.30 12.84 9.58
CA VAL A 204 -13.45 11.50 10.15
C VAL A 204 -13.18 10.45 9.06
N PRO A 205 -12.25 9.48 9.26
CA PRO A 205 -12.04 8.41 8.30
C PRO A 205 -13.28 7.52 8.20
N ASP A 206 -13.79 7.31 6.99
CA ASP A 206 -15.05 6.61 6.75
C ASP A 206 -14.86 5.28 6.01
N GLU A 207 -14.61 5.30 4.72
CA GLU A 207 -14.59 4.08 3.91
C GLU A 207 -13.35 4.01 3.00
N PHE A 208 -12.71 2.86 2.96
CA PHE A 208 -11.77 2.49 1.91
C PHE A 208 -12.47 1.59 0.89
N ILE A 209 -12.48 2.02 -0.37
CA ILE A 209 -13.04 1.28 -1.50
C ILE A 209 -11.88 0.81 -2.37
N HIS A 210 -11.73 -0.51 -2.50
CA HIS A 210 -10.67 -1.13 -3.27
C HIS A 210 -11.24 -1.73 -4.54
N VAL A 211 -10.90 -1.13 -5.69
CA VAL A 211 -11.28 -1.60 -7.02
C VAL A 211 -10.15 -2.46 -7.58
N LEU A 212 -10.43 -3.73 -7.81
CA LEU A 212 -9.50 -4.73 -8.27
C LEU A 212 -9.77 -5.04 -9.75
N ALA A 213 -8.80 -4.78 -10.65
CA ALA A 213 -8.92 -5.15 -12.05
C ALA A 213 -8.54 -6.63 -12.25
N ASP A 214 -7.28 -6.95 -12.54
CA ASP A 214 -6.79 -8.32 -12.62
C ASP A 214 -6.51 -8.85 -11.21
N ALA A 215 -7.48 -9.53 -10.63
CA ALA A 215 -7.39 -10.09 -9.29
C ALA A 215 -7.05 -11.59 -9.38
N HIS A 216 -5.88 -11.97 -8.90
CA HIS A 216 -5.34 -13.30 -9.14
C HIS A 216 -4.67 -13.93 -7.93
N VAL A 217 -4.56 -15.25 -7.99
CA VAL A 217 -3.75 -16.08 -7.09
C VAL A 217 -2.74 -16.82 -7.95
N TYR A 218 -1.45 -16.73 -7.62
CA TYR A 218 -0.42 -17.54 -8.30
C TYR A 218 -0.67 -19.03 -8.07
N ARG A 219 -0.37 -19.87 -9.07
CA ARG A 219 -0.69 -21.32 -9.00
C ARG A 219 -0.03 -22.00 -7.81
N ASP A 220 1.22 -21.63 -7.49
CA ASP A 220 1.97 -22.14 -6.33
C ASP A 220 1.44 -21.62 -4.97
N HIS A 221 0.57 -20.61 -4.97
CA HIS A 221 -0.08 -20.09 -3.76
C HIS A 221 -1.49 -20.65 -3.51
N VAL A 222 -2.06 -21.42 -4.44
CA VAL A 222 -3.47 -21.89 -4.35
C VAL A 222 -3.71 -22.71 -3.09
N ASP A 223 -2.83 -23.62 -2.74
CA ASP A 223 -3.00 -24.46 -1.54
C ASP A 223 -2.85 -23.64 -0.25
N ALA A 224 -1.91 -22.71 -0.21
CA ALA A 224 -1.75 -21.76 0.89
C ALA A 224 -2.98 -20.85 1.06
N ALA A 225 -3.57 -20.42 -0.03
CA ALA A 225 -4.80 -19.62 -0.02
C ALA A 225 -6.01 -20.44 0.44
N ARG A 226 -6.13 -21.71 0.04
CA ARG A 226 -7.15 -22.64 0.57
C ARG A 226 -7.02 -22.82 2.07
N GLN A 227 -5.81 -23.07 2.56
CA GLN A 227 -5.53 -23.14 4.00
C GLN A 227 -5.96 -21.86 4.74
N GLN A 228 -5.73 -20.70 4.16
CA GLN A 228 -6.17 -19.42 4.72
C GLN A 228 -7.69 -19.32 4.80
N LEU A 229 -8.40 -19.81 3.79
CA LEU A 229 -9.87 -19.78 3.71
C LEU A 229 -10.58 -20.71 4.70
N GLU A 230 -9.89 -21.70 5.26
CA GLU A 230 -10.39 -22.57 6.34
C GLU A 230 -10.40 -21.89 7.71
N ARG A 231 -9.70 -20.78 7.86
CA ARG A 231 -9.53 -20.07 9.12
C ARG A 231 -10.66 -19.08 9.38
N VAL A 232 -11.17 -19.07 10.59
CA VAL A 232 -12.18 -18.09 11.02
C VAL A 232 -11.47 -16.78 11.37
N PRO A 233 -11.85 -15.63 10.76
CA PRO A 233 -11.24 -14.34 11.09
C PRO A 233 -11.48 -13.95 12.56
N TYR A 234 -10.46 -13.40 13.21
CA TYR A 234 -10.62 -12.68 14.47
C TYR A 234 -11.29 -11.31 14.23
N PRO A 235 -11.80 -10.66 15.29
CA PRO A 235 -12.28 -9.28 15.20
C PRO A 235 -11.22 -8.32 14.63
N SER A 236 -11.68 -7.28 13.92
CA SER A 236 -10.79 -6.24 13.39
C SER A 236 -10.06 -5.52 14.53
N PRO A 237 -8.75 -5.28 14.41
CA PRO A 237 -8.00 -4.48 15.39
C PRO A 237 -8.38 -3.00 15.31
N ARG A 238 -7.79 -2.19 16.19
CA ARG A 238 -7.83 -0.73 16.13
C ARG A 238 -6.49 -0.20 15.65
N LEU A 239 -6.52 0.89 14.89
CA LEU A 239 -5.33 1.66 14.54
C LEU A 239 -5.12 2.75 15.59
N ALA A 240 -3.96 2.78 16.22
CA ALA A 240 -3.50 3.90 17.01
C ALA A 240 -2.45 4.68 16.22
N LEU A 241 -2.78 5.93 15.85
CA LEU A 241 -1.86 6.88 15.21
C LEU A 241 -1.27 7.83 16.24
N ASP A 242 -0.06 8.30 15.99
CA ASP A 242 0.52 9.41 16.75
C ASP A 242 -0.28 10.71 16.50
N PRO A 243 -0.94 11.29 17.50
CA PRO A 243 -1.74 12.50 17.33
C PRO A 243 -0.91 13.75 17.06
N SER A 244 0.40 13.69 17.18
CA SER A 244 1.30 14.81 16.85
C SER A 244 1.56 14.95 15.35
N LEU A 245 1.29 13.93 14.54
CA LEU A 245 1.44 13.94 13.10
C LEU A 245 0.23 14.63 12.45
N ARG A 246 0.27 15.96 12.37
CA ARG A 246 -0.87 16.78 11.93
C ARG A 246 -0.76 17.27 10.49
N THR A 247 0.39 17.11 9.89
CA THR A 247 0.68 17.56 8.52
C THR A 247 1.47 16.51 7.77
N LEU A 248 1.48 16.63 6.45
CA LEU A 248 2.34 15.82 5.58
C LEU A 248 3.83 15.98 5.96
N ASP A 249 4.25 17.19 6.34
CA ASP A 249 5.64 17.48 6.69
C ASP A 249 6.03 16.86 8.04
N ASP A 250 5.10 16.74 9.00
CA ASP A 250 5.35 16.00 10.25
C ASP A 250 5.66 14.54 9.96
N VAL A 251 4.91 13.91 9.04
CA VAL A 251 5.12 12.51 8.65
C VAL A 251 6.45 12.33 7.94
N VAL A 252 6.78 13.22 6.98
CA VAL A 252 8.08 13.19 6.27
C VAL A 252 9.23 13.41 7.23
N GLY A 253 9.13 14.37 8.14
CA GLY A 253 10.13 14.64 9.17
C GLY A 253 10.32 13.44 10.10
N ARG A 254 9.23 12.84 10.56
CA ARG A 254 9.24 11.63 11.39
C ARG A 254 9.90 10.45 10.67
N TYR A 255 9.56 10.23 9.41
CA TYR A 255 10.17 9.17 8.60
C TYR A 255 11.68 9.33 8.50
N ARG A 256 12.18 10.54 8.19
CA ARG A 256 13.61 10.83 8.10
C ARG A 256 14.33 10.60 9.43
N ASP A 257 13.73 11.02 10.55
CA ASP A 257 14.27 10.77 11.89
C ASP A 257 14.36 9.26 12.16
N ILE A 258 13.31 8.49 11.89
CA ILE A 258 13.27 7.05 12.09
C ILE A 258 14.35 6.34 11.27
N VAL A 259 14.50 6.69 9.98
CA VAL A 259 15.54 6.11 9.11
C VAL A 259 16.94 6.44 9.66
N SER A 260 17.18 7.68 10.06
CA SER A 260 18.45 8.12 10.63
C SER A 260 18.80 7.34 11.90
N ARG A 261 17.87 7.20 12.82
CA ARG A 261 18.05 6.47 14.09
C ARG A 261 18.23 4.97 13.87
N ALA A 262 17.48 4.39 12.93
CA ALA A 262 17.63 2.99 12.56
C ALA A 262 19.02 2.70 11.95
N ARG A 263 19.51 3.59 11.08
CA ARG A 263 20.88 3.55 10.53
C ARG A 263 21.95 3.71 11.62
N ALA A 264 21.64 4.42 12.72
CA ALA A 264 22.50 4.54 13.90
C ALA A 264 22.42 3.33 14.85
N GLY A 265 21.64 2.30 14.52
CA GLY A 265 21.56 1.03 15.26
C GLY A 265 20.38 0.92 16.22
N GLU A 266 19.46 1.87 16.25
CA GLU A 266 18.22 1.72 17.03
C GLU A 266 17.30 0.68 16.37
N LYS A 267 16.55 -0.08 17.21
CA LYS A 267 15.60 -1.08 16.70
C LYS A 267 14.46 -0.41 15.94
N PRO A 268 14.22 -0.73 14.65
CA PRO A 268 13.21 -0.05 13.85
C PRO A 268 11.76 -0.31 14.32
N GLY A 269 11.50 -1.48 14.92
CA GLY A 269 10.14 -1.84 15.35
C GLY A 269 9.51 -0.82 16.29
N PRO A 270 10.11 -0.47 17.44
CA PRO A 270 9.59 0.56 18.34
C PRO A 270 9.49 1.95 17.70
N LEU A 271 10.39 2.28 16.77
CA LEU A 271 10.37 3.54 16.03
C LEU A 271 9.14 3.63 15.12
N LEU A 272 8.84 2.57 14.38
CA LEU A 272 7.64 2.49 13.53
C LEU A 272 6.37 2.47 14.39
N ASP A 273 6.35 1.73 15.52
CA ASP A 273 5.20 1.67 16.42
C ASP A 273 4.90 3.05 17.06
N SER A 274 5.86 3.98 17.10
CA SER A 274 5.63 5.36 17.55
C SER A 274 4.86 6.21 16.53
N VAL A 275 4.79 5.79 15.26
CA VAL A 275 3.98 6.43 14.21
C VAL A 275 2.58 5.86 14.20
N ALA A 276 2.49 4.53 14.11
CA ALA A 276 1.21 3.81 14.07
C ALA A 276 1.40 2.36 14.55
N ARG A 277 0.41 1.85 15.27
CA ARG A 277 0.37 0.46 15.69
C ARG A 277 -1.04 -0.10 15.68
N LEU A 278 -1.15 -1.41 15.54
CA LEU A 278 -2.42 -2.12 15.69
C LEU A 278 -2.61 -2.53 17.16
N GLU A 279 -3.70 -2.08 17.75
CA GLU A 279 -4.13 -2.48 19.08
C GLU A 279 -5.14 -3.62 18.98
N GLN A 280 -5.05 -4.58 19.92
CA GLN A 280 -5.91 -5.76 19.97
C GLN A 280 -5.82 -6.63 18.71
N TYR A 281 -4.68 -6.63 18.02
CA TYR A 281 -4.48 -7.41 16.80
C TYR A 281 -4.20 -8.87 17.14
N GLN A 282 -5.21 -9.71 16.95
CA GLN A 282 -5.12 -11.17 17.00
C GLN A 282 -5.06 -11.73 15.58
N PHE A 283 -4.26 -12.76 15.37
CA PHE A 283 -4.05 -13.34 14.05
C PHE A 283 -3.71 -14.84 14.14
N HIS A 284 -4.05 -15.56 13.09
CA HIS A 284 -3.57 -16.93 12.91
C HIS A 284 -2.08 -16.93 12.51
N PRO A 285 -1.36 -18.04 12.76
CA PRO A 285 0.04 -18.17 12.37
C PRO A 285 0.26 -17.78 10.88
N PRO A 286 1.48 -17.34 10.53
CA PRO A 286 1.79 -17.02 9.14
C PRO A 286 1.59 -18.26 8.25
N ILE A 287 1.31 -18.03 6.98
CA ILE A 287 1.35 -19.03 5.92
C ILE A 287 2.47 -18.60 4.99
N GLU A 288 3.49 -19.44 4.87
CA GLU A 288 4.64 -19.15 4.04
C GLU A 288 4.30 -19.31 2.55
N ALA A 289 4.72 -18.34 1.75
CA ALA A 289 4.68 -18.38 0.29
C ALA A 289 5.80 -17.51 -0.26
N LYS A 290 6.37 -17.90 -1.40
CA LYS A 290 7.41 -17.14 -2.07
C LYS A 290 6.77 -16.05 -2.94
N MET A 291 7.35 -14.85 -2.94
CA MET A 291 6.90 -13.80 -3.86
C MET A 291 7.28 -14.21 -5.30
N ALA A 292 6.32 -14.10 -6.22
CA ALA A 292 6.59 -14.22 -7.65
C ALA A 292 7.22 -12.91 -8.15
N VAL A 293 8.41 -12.98 -8.72
CA VAL A 293 9.22 -11.84 -9.21
C VAL A 293 9.58 -12.00 -10.68
#